data_e92ed2f8ea23e5d2eff6066b587b7319
#
_entry.id   e92ed2f8ea23e5d2eff6066b587b7319
#
_cell.length_a   1.000
_cell.length_b   1.000
_cell.length_c   1.000
_cell.angle_alpha   90.00
_cell.angle_beta   90.00
_cell.angle_gamma   90.00
#
_symmetry.space_group_name_H-M   'P 1'
#
loop_
_entity.id
_entity.type
_entity.pdbx_description
1 polymer ?
#
loop_
_entity_poly.entity_id
_entity_poly.type
_entity_poly.pdbx_seq_one_letter_code
_entity_poly.pdbx_strand_id
1 'polypeptide(L)'
;MKFIYDTGIARRLFRNVRLLGSWDAQGKRSDSWSEHPMREVRDLDGALTYEAEVELDPSQQGQTFQWRVLLDSGLGRDRTGVVTEQLGGDHNALYRSFELQPDTEEQRYYLTHVRRLGARKVRMPGREGYGLRFAVWAPNAQAVEVVFGDAATGYIADDGTGIDPRRPVITLDRAADGIWRATPDTATELAHFEDFAGAPYMYRIKREDGSVAYRTDLYSRAQLGRGDVNPEGKPYKGKPDDLNGVVSCSLVVDAELVQAESDTDTRWIDEDEFWKDEFDHSRPFPHRIDEMVIYELHVGSLGFGEDRPGNFDDALKFLDHLSDLGVNAVELLPIAEANGTNTWGYGNSHHFAIESSAGGRDKFRHFVRACHQRGIAVLVDVVYNHYVPNGDRAQWYYDSTRDENNIYYWYEGNPSDYPQPDGGYLDNLSTGYAPRFHDEMVRKLFISSAAALVIDFH
;
A
#
# COMPACT_ATOMS: atom_id res chain seq x y z
N MET A 1 4.66 11.94 -28.53
CA MET A 1 3.87 11.63 -27.33
C MET A 1 4.39 10.34 -26.72
N LYS A 2 4.76 10.38 -25.44
CA LYS A 2 5.20 9.20 -24.71
C LYS A 2 4.05 8.64 -23.87
N PHE A 3 3.84 7.32 -23.93
CA PHE A 3 2.86 6.60 -23.12
C PHE A 3 3.60 5.70 -22.15
N ILE A 4 3.23 5.77 -20.87
CA ILE A 4 3.90 5.07 -19.78
C ILE A 4 2.87 4.30 -18.96
N TYR A 5 3.10 3.00 -18.86
CA TYR A 5 2.39 2.13 -17.93
C TYR A 5 3.32 1.72 -16.80
N ASP A 6 3.09 2.30 -15.63
CA ASP A 6 3.85 2.04 -14.43
C ASP A 6 3.12 1.00 -13.56
N THR A 7 3.73 -0.15 -13.35
CA THR A 7 3.07 -1.21 -12.58
C THR A 7 3.17 -0.99 -11.07
N GLY A 8 4.18 -0.27 -10.60
CA GLY A 8 4.54 -0.16 -9.20
C GLY A 8 5.03 -1.48 -8.58
N ILE A 9 5.39 -2.49 -9.39
CA ILE A 9 5.74 -3.85 -9.01
C ILE A 9 7.12 -4.21 -9.55
N ALA A 10 7.98 -4.82 -8.74
CA ALA A 10 9.33 -5.21 -9.17
C ALA A 10 9.34 -6.54 -9.96
N ARG A 11 8.38 -7.42 -9.72
CA ARG A 11 8.27 -8.73 -10.39
C ARG A 11 7.59 -8.63 -11.74
N ARG A 12 8.03 -9.44 -12.71
CA ARG A 12 7.39 -9.54 -14.01
C ARG A 12 6.15 -10.43 -13.91
N LEU A 13 4.97 -9.82 -13.83
CA LEU A 13 3.67 -10.49 -13.82
C LEU A 13 3.01 -10.51 -15.21
N PHE A 14 3.41 -9.61 -16.12
CA PHE A 14 2.73 -9.39 -17.38
C PHE A 14 3.62 -9.75 -18.55
N ARG A 15 2.98 -10.27 -19.60
CA ARG A 15 3.63 -10.60 -20.88
C ARG A 15 2.98 -9.81 -22.00
N ASN A 16 3.77 -9.57 -23.06
CA ASN A 16 3.27 -8.99 -24.30
C ASN A 16 2.47 -7.70 -24.07
N VAL A 17 3.07 -6.77 -23.30
CA VAL A 17 2.43 -5.50 -22.95
C VAL A 17 2.41 -4.58 -24.17
N ARG A 18 1.23 -4.06 -24.52
CA ARG A 18 0.98 -3.31 -25.74
C ARG A 18 0.14 -2.08 -25.44
N LEU A 19 0.46 -0.97 -26.06
CA LEU A 19 -0.37 0.22 -26.12
C LEU A 19 -1.39 0.08 -27.25
N LEU A 20 -2.63 0.37 -26.97
CA LEU A 20 -3.71 0.47 -27.97
C LEU A 20 -4.32 1.86 -27.88
N GLY A 21 -4.43 2.57 -29.01
CA GLY A 21 -4.96 3.92 -29.01
C GLY A 21 -5.74 4.32 -30.26
N SER A 22 -6.62 5.32 -30.09
CA SER A 22 -7.57 5.80 -31.10
C SER A 22 -6.90 6.71 -32.16
N TRP A 23 -5.84 6.19 -32.80
CA TRP A 23 -5.14 6.85 -33.91
C TRP A 23 -4.77 5.86 -35.01
N ASP A 24 -4.56 6.38 -36.22
CA ASP A 24 -4.10 5.64 -37.38
C ASP A 24 -2.57 5.67 -37.51
N ALA A 25 -2.04 5.07 -38.59
CA ALA A 25 -0.59 5.02 -38.86
C ALA A 25 0.04 6.41 -39.13
N GLN A 26 -0.76 7.44 -39.38
CA GLN A 26 -0.34 8.81 -39.56
C GLN A 26 -0.52 9.67 -38.27
N GLY A 27 -0.89 9.06 -37.14
CA GLY A 27 -1.13 9.73 -35.88
C GLY A 27 -2.41 10.56 -35.81
N LYS A 28 -3.35 10.37 -36.77
CA LYS A 28 -4.65 11.04 -36.76
C LYS A 28 -5.68 10.25 -35.98
N ARG A 29 -6.63 10.96 -35.37
CA ARG A 29 -7.74 10.32 -34.67
C ARG A 29 -8.49 9.35 -35.58
N SER A 30 -8.70 8.14 -35.10
CA SER A 30 -9.32 7.04 -35.86
C SER A 30 -10.21 6.20 -34.95
N ASP A 31 -11.32 5.68 -35.50
CA ASP A 31 -12.15 4.68 -34.83
C ASP A 31 -11.51 3.27 -34.88
N SER A 32 -10.58 3.07 -35.83
CA SER A 32 -9.72 1.87 -35.87
C SER A 32 -8.47 2.13 -35.03
N TRP A 33 -8.39 1.45 -33.89
CA TRP A 33 -7.30 1.65 -32.94
C TRP A 33 -6.01 0.98 -33.42
N SER A 34 -4.91 1.69 -33.28
CA SER A 34 -3.57 1.20 -33.57
C SER A 34 -2.94 0.57 -32.33
N GLU A 35 -2.20 -0.51 -32.56
CA GLU A 35 -1.49 -1.25 -31.51
C GLU A 35 0.03 -1.03 -31.64
N HIS A 36 0.71 -0.79 -30.51
CA HIS A 36 2.14 -0.57 -30.44
C HIS A 36 2.74 -1.44 -29.32
N PRO A 37 3.85 -2.16 -29.55
CA PRO A 37 4.55 -2.86 -28.49
C PRO A 37 5.12 -1.84 -27.50
N MET A 38 5.07 -2.16 -26.19
CA MET A 38 5.67 -1.35 -25.17
C MET A 38 7.00 -1.96 -24.72
N ARG A 39 8.03 -1.11 -24.58
CA ARG A 39 9.35 -1.48 -24.08
C ARG A 39 9.36 -1.54 -22.56
N GLU A 40 9.86 -2.63 -22.00
CA GLU A 40 10.06 -2.78 -20.56
C GLU A 40 11.27 -1.97 -20.09
N VAL A 41 11.09 -1.21 -19.00
CA VAL A 41 12.10 -0.41 -18.30
C VAL A 41 11.94 -0.64 -16.79
N ARG A 42 13.01 -0.50 -16.02
CA ARG A 42 12.93 -0.37 -14.57
C ARG A 42 13.14 1.08 -14.17
N ASP A 43 12.24 1.58 -13.33
CA ASP A 43 12.39 2.90 -12.74
C ASP A 43 13.39 2.92 -11.57
N LEU A 44 13.60 4.09 -10.97
CA LEU A 44 14.52 4.26 -9.83
C LEU A 44 14.04 3.53 -8.56
N ASP A 45 12.75 3.28 -8.46
CA ASP A 45 12.12 2.52 -7.37
C ASP A 45 12.21 1.00 -7.60
N GLY A 46 12.80 0.56 -8.72
CA GLY A 46 12.90 -0.82 -9.13
C GLY A 46 11.61 -1.41 -9.70
N ALA A 47 10.56 -0.60 -9.89
CA ALA A 47 9.31 -1.07 -10.50
C ALA A 47 9.47 -1.30 -12.00
N LEU A 48 8.74 -2.28 -12.51
CA LEU A 48 8.63 -2.50 -13.94
C LEU A 48 7.67 -1.48 -14.56
N THR A 49 8.18 -0.77 -15.53
CA THR A 49 7.48 0.26 -16.30
C THR A 49 7.53 -0.11 -17.78
N TYR A 50 6.45 0.10 -18.50
CA TYR A 50 6.36 -0.16 -19.93
C TYR A 50 6.13 1.15 -20.67
N GLU A 51 6.91 1.39 -21.72
CA GLU A 51 6.93 2.66 -22.44
C GLU A 51 6.72 2.44 -23.94
N ALA A 52 5.94 3.33 -24.57
CA ALA A 52 5.84 3.44 -26.02
C ALA A 52 5.85 4.91 -26.44
N GLU A 53 6.43 5.20 -27.60
CA GLU A 53 6.40 6.52 -28.21
C GLU A 53 5.56 6.45 -29.49
N VAL A 54 4.67 7.41 -29.66
CA VAL A 54 3.78 7.53 -30.83
C VAL A 54 3.85 8.96 -31.36
N GLU A 55 4.03 9.09 -32.65
CA GLU A 55 3.91 10.38 -33.32
C GLU A 55 2.43 10.66 -33.62
N LEU A 56 1.83 11.64 -32.90
CA LEU A 56 0.50 12.12 -33.20
C LEU A 56 0.59 13.33 -34.13
N ASP A 57 -0.35 13.46 -35.07
CA ASP A 57 -0.38 14.55 -36.03
C ASP A 57 -0.67 15.90 -35.31
N PRO A 58 0.25 16.87 -35.35
CA PRO A 58 0.08 18.16 -34.71
C PRO A 58 -1.16 18.93 -35.19
N SER A 59 -1.68 18.62 -36.39
CA SER A 59 -2.91 19.24 -36.89
C SER A 59 -4.15 18.79 -36.12
N GLN A 60 -4.05 17.78 -35.26
CA GLN A 60 -5.13 17.26 -34.44
C GLN A 60 -5.20 17.89 -33.03
N GLN A 61 -4.51 19.01 -32.83
CA GLN A 61 -4.60 19.76 -31.55
C GLN A 61 -6.06 20.10 -31.22
N GLY A 62 -6.42 19.94 -29.95
CA GLY A 62 -7.78 20.11 -29.45
C GLY A 62 -8.67 18.87 -29.66
N GLN A 63 -8.19 17.83 -30.33
CA GLN A 63 -8.94 16.57 -30.45
C GLN A 63 -8.71 15.68 -29.22
N THR A 64 -9.76 14.97 -28.84
CA THR A 64 -9.69 13.97 -27.77
C THR A 64 -9.27 12.62 -28.34
N PHE A 65 -8.16 12.09 -27.82
CA PHE A 65 -7.67 10.75 -28.08
C PHE A 65 -7.97 9.83 -26.90
N GLN A 66 -8.04 8.54 -27.17
CA GLN A 66 -8.25 7.48 -26.18
C GLN A 66 -7.12 6.47 -26.26
N TRP A 67 -6.77 5.85 -25.13
CA TRP A 67 -5.75 4.83 -25.07
C TRP A 67 -5.99 3.85 -23.94
N ARG A 68 -5.41 2.66 -24.07
CA ARG A 68 -5.41 1.61 -23.05
C ARG A 68 -4.18 0.72 -23.22
N VAL A 69 -3.93 -0.09 -22.21
CA VAL A 69 -2.86 -1.08 -22.23
C VAL A 69 -3.47 -2.47 -22.28
N LEU A 70 -3.01 -3.28 -23.23
CA LEU A 70 -3.32 -4.70 -23.33
C LEU A 70 -2.14 -5.50 -22.84
N LEU A 71 -2.41 -6.62 -22.21
CA LEU A 71 -1.40 -7.56 -21.74
C LEU A 71 -1.95 -8.99 -21.76
N ASP A 72 -1.03 -9.95 -21.80
CA ASP A 72 -1.35 -11.35 -21.59
C ASP A 72 -1.00 -11.69 -20.14
N SER A 73 -1.96 -12.24 -19.38
CA SER A 73 -1.72 -12.64 -18.02
C SER A 73 -0.85 -13.90 -17.97
N GLY A 74 0.10 -13.95 -17.02
CA GLY A 74 0.97 -15.13 -16.80
C GLY A 74 0.25 -16.36 -16.26
N LEU A 75 -1.05 -16.28 -15.94
CA LEU A 75 -1.84 -17.32 -15.28
C LEU A 75 -2.37 -18.40 -16.26
N GLY A 76 -1.59 -18.79 -17.25
CA GLY A 76 -1.74 -20.07 -17.93
C GLY A 76 -2.87 -20.19 -18.97
N ARG A 77 -3.54 -19.13 -19.34
CA ARG A 77 -4.43 -19.06 -20.51
C ARG A 77 -4.24 -17.73 -21.21
N ASP A 78 -4.20 -17.72 -22.54
CA ASP A 78 -4.09 -16.53 -23.39
C ASP A 78 -5.26 -15.56 -23.17
N ARG A 79 -5.29 -14.90 -22.03
CA ARG A 79 -6.28 -13.87 -21.70
C ARG A 79 -5.63 -12.52 -21.88
N THR A 80 -6.12 -11.76 -22.83
CA THR A 80 -5.77 -10.36 -23.00
C THR A 80 -6.49 -9.56 -21.91
N GLY A 81 -5.73 -9.01 -20.98
CA GLY A 81 -6.25 -8.10 -19.96
C GLY A 81 -6.22 -6.66 -20.41
N VAL A 82 -7.21 -5.87 -20.01
CA VAL A 82 -7.20 -4.42 -20.15
C VAL A 82 -6.92 -3.81 -18.79
N VAL A 83 -5.91 -2.98 -18.71
CA VAL A 83 -5.38 -2.47 -17.42
C VAL A 83 -5.50 -0.96 -17.26
N THR A 84 -6.27 -0.27 -18.10
CA THR A 84 -6.54 1.16 -17.91
C THR A 84 -7.99 1.37 -17.50
N GLU A 85 -8.20 2.35 -16.65
CA GLU A 85 -9.51 2.77 -16.15
C GLU A 85 -9.70 4.26 -16.46
N GLN A 86 -10.85 4.64 -16.93
CA GLN A 86 -11.23 6.04 -17.06
C GLN A 86 -11.81 6.55 -15.73
N LEU A 87 -11.35 7.71 -15.30
CA LEU A 87 -11.88 8.42 -14.14
C LEU A 87 -13.07 9.28 -14.56
N GLY A 88 -14.19 9.07 -13.87
CA GLY A 88 -15.42 9.84 -14.12
C GLY A 88 -16.07 9.51 -15.46
N GLY A 89 -17.35 9.27 -15.50
CA GLY A 89 -18.10 8.94 -16.69
C GLY A 89 -18.48 7.47 -16.79
N ASP A 90 -18.38 6.88 -17.98
CA ASP A 90 -18.80 5.49 -18.21
C ASP A 90 -17.88 4.51 -17.49
N HIS A 91 -18.37 3.90 -16.42
CA HIS A 91 -17.66 2.87 -15.65
C HIS A 91 -17.35 1.59 -16.46
N ASN A 92 -17.95 1.42 -17.63
CA ASN A 92 -17.65 0.33 -18.55
C ASN A 92 -16.54 0.68 -19.54
N ALA A 93 -16.08 1.93 -19.56
CA ALA A 93 -15.03 2.36 -20.48
C ALA A 93 -13.66 1.91 -19.95
N LEU A 94 -13.07 0.93 -20.63
CA LEU A 94 -11.75 0.39 -20.31
C LEU A 94 -10.66 1.14 -21.11
N TYR A 95 -10.66 2.47 -21.07
CA TYR A 95 -9.69 3.35 -21.72
C TYR A 95 -9.56 4.68 -20.96
N ARG A 96 -8.45 5.37 -21.19
CA ARG A 96 -8.20 6.74 -20.72
C ARG A 96 -8.30 7.69 -21.91
N SER A 97 -8.72 8.94 -21.62
CA SER A 97 -8.83 9.99 -22.63
C SER A 97 -7.89 11.15 -22.29
N PHE A 98 -7.37 11.80 -23.30
CA PHE A 98 -6.67 13.07 -23.20
C PHE A 98 -6.95 13.94 -24.40
N GLU A 99 -6.89 15.25 -24.22
CA GLU A 99 -6.93 16.22 -25.31
C GLU A 99 -5.50 16.52 -25.75
N LEU A 100 -5.22 16.43 -27.05
CA LEU A 100 -3.89 16.74 -27.57
C LEU A 100 -3.63 18.25 -27.51
N GLN A 101 -2.70 18.65 -26.68
CA GLN A 101 -2.24 20.03 -26.56
C GLN A 101 -0.77 20.15 -27.01
N PRO A 102 -0.28 21.36 -27.38
CA PRO A 102 1.09 21.56 -27.85
C PRO A 102 2.18 21.11 -26.87
N ASP A 103 1.86 21.15 -25.57
CA ASP A 103 2.74 20.82 -24.45
C ASP A 103 2.44 19.42 -23.84
N THR A 104 1.58 18.65 -24.48
CA THR A 104 1.29 17.30 -24.02
C THR A 104 2.41 16.35 -24.44
N GLU A 105 3.38 16.12 -23.59
CA GLU A 105 4.55 15.28 -23.90
C GLU A 105 4.32 13.82 -23.49
N GLU A 106 3.54 13.58 -22.40
CA GLU A 106 3.44 12.29 -21.75
C GLU A 106 2.00 11.97 -21.32
N GLN A 107 1.63 10.70 -21.42
CA GLN A 107 0.47 10.11 -20.77
C GLN A 107 0.94 8.95 -19.89
N ARG A 108 0.54 8.95 -18.61
CA ARG A 108 0.96 7.93 -17.65
C ARG A 108 -0.23 7.31 -16.92
N TYR A 109 -0.16 6.00 -16.75
CA TYR A 109 -1.08 5.24 -15.92
C TYR A 109 -0.30 4.42 -14.90
N TYR A 110 -0.70 4.53 -13.65
CA TYR A 110 -0.17 3.70 -12.56
C TYR A 110 -1.13 2.57 -12.25
N LEU A 111 -0.69 1.32 -12.34
CA LEU A 111 -1.48 0.18 -11.88
C LEU A 111 -1.60 0.22 -10.36
N THR A 112 -0.47 0.35 -9.68
CA THR A 112 -0.39 0.44 -8.21
C THR A 112 0.53 1.57 -7.77
N HIS A 113 0.43 1.95 -6.51
CA HIS A 113 1.37 2.86 -5.85
C HIS A 113 2.28 2.14 -4.84
N VAL A 114 2.37 0.81 -4.91
CA VAL A 114 3.15 -0.03 -3.99
C VAL A 114 4.58 0.48 -3.81
N ARG A 115 5.23 0.90 -4.88
CA ARG A 115 6.60 1.45 -4.83
C ARG A 115 6.68 2.97 -5.00
N ARG A 116 5.57 3.64 -5.29
CA ARG A 116 5.53 5.10 -5.49
C ARG A 116 5.35 5.89 -4.21
N LEU A 117 4.59 5.36 -3.24
CA LEU A 117 4.27 6.02 -1.96
C LEU A 117 4.93 5.26 -0.79
N GLY A 118 5.00 5.95 0.35
CA GLY A 118 5.63 5.47 1.56
C GLY A 118 7.14 5.69 1.62
N ALA A 119 7.74 5.15 2.69
CA ALA A 119 9.19 5.09 2.84
C ALA A 119 9.74 3.94 2.01
N ARG A 120 10.69 4.25 1.10
CA ARG A 120 11.22 3.28 0.13
C ARG A 120 12.72 3.34 0.00
N LYS A 121 13.34 2.17 -0.02
CA LYS A 121 14.71 1.97 -0.45
C LYS A 121 14.80 2.23 -1.96
N VAL A 122 15.70 3.08 -2.38
CA VAL A 122 15.86 3.49 -3.78
C VAL A 122 17.32 3.38 -4.22
N ARG A 123 17.52 2.99 -5.48
CA ARG A 123 18.86 2.98 -6.06
C ARG A 123 19.36 4.41 -6.28
N MET A 124 20.65 4.62 -6.04
CA MET A 124 21.30 5.90 -6.24
C MET A 124 21.95 5.92 -7.65
N PRO A 125 21.45 6.74 -8.60
CA PRO A 125 22.06 6.83 -9.93
C PRO A 125 23.54 7.26 -9.82
N GLY A 126 24.44 6.47 -10.42
CA GLY A 126 25.87 6.78 -10.45
C GLY A 126 26.61 6.64 -9.12
N ARG A 127 25.98 6.06 -8.10
CA ARG A 127 26.60 5.76 -6.79
C ARG A 127 26.36 4.31 -6.42
N GLU A 128 27.28 3.74 -5.64
CA GLU A 128 27.05 2.44 -5.01
C GLU A 128 26.12 2.61 -3.79
N GLY A 129 25.25 1.61 -3.55
CA GLY A 129 24.36 1.59 -2.40
C GLY A 129 22.94 2.10 -2.69
N TYR A 130 22.21 2.25 -1.60
CA TYR A 130 20.79 2.63 -1.62
C TYR A 130 20.56 3.83 -0.72
N GLY A 131 19.69 4.72 -1.19
CA GLY A 131 19.15 5.79 -0.37
C GLY A 131 17.73 5.47 0.10
N LEU A 132 17.16 6.39 0.86
CA LEU A 132 15.79 6.37 1.32
C LEU A 132 14.99 7.47 0.62
N ARG A 133 13.77 7.15 0.18
CA ARG A 133 12.81 8.12 -0.32
C ARG A 133 11.55 8.07 0.54
N PHE A 134 11.00 9.23 0.85
CA PHE A 134 9.66 9.38 1.40
C PHE A 134 8.71 9.96 0.36
N ALA A 135 7.48 9.47 0.32
CA ALA A 135 6.43 10.06 -0.49
C ALA A 135 5.04 9.85 0.14
N VAL A 136 4.24 10.91 0.20
CA VAL A 136 2.89 10.88 0.77
C VAL A 136 1.93 11.74 -0.05
N TRP A 137 0.70 11.26 -0.22
CA TRP A 137 -0.36 12.03 -0.85
C TRP A 137 -1.07 12.87 0.20
N ALA A 138 -0.91 14.20 0.09
CA ALA A 138 -1.49 15.19 0.99
C ALA A 138 -1.80 16.49 0.21
N PRO A 139 -2.82 16.44 -0.68
CA PRO A 139 -3.06 17.51 -1.66
C PRO A 139 -3.46 18.85 -1.04
N ASN A 140 -4.05 18.86 0.17
CA ASN A 140 -4.49 20.06 0.87
C ASN A 140 -3.41 20.64 1.80
N ALA A 141 -2.33 19.91 2.08
CA ALA A 141 -1.28 20.36 2.97
C ALA A 141 -0.56 21.61 2.47
N GLN A 142 -0.16 22.49 3.38
CA GLN A 142 0.71 23.64 3.10
C GLN A 142 2.20 23.29 3.15
N ALA A 143 2.57 22.34 4.03
CA ALA A 143 3.91 21.79 4.14
C ALA A 143 3.84 20.39 4.72
N VAL A 144 4.79 19.54 4.34
CA VAL A 144 4.95 18.18 4.87
C VAL A 144 6.41 17.94 5.19
N GLU A 145 6.65 17.35 6.35
CA GLU A 145 7.97 16.95 6.82
C GLU A 145 7.91 15.54 7.39
N VAL A 146 9.00 14.80 7.31
CA VAL A 146 9.19 13.58 8.09
C VAL A 146 9.90 13.91 9.39
N VAL A 147 9.33 13.42 10.48
CA VAL A 147 9.93 13.45 11.82
C VAL A 147 10.07 12.02 12.33
N PHE A 148 11.12 11.77 13.08
CA PHE A 148 11.41 10.44 13.61
C PHE A 148 11.08 10.38 15.09
N GLY A 149 10.46 9.27 15.51
CA GLY A 149 10.20 8.95 16.90
C GLY A 149 11.43 8.35 17.57
N ASP A 150 11.45 8.37 18.90
CA ASP A 150 12.45 7.64 19.68
C ASP A 150 12.24 6.14 19.49
N ALA A 151 13.30 5.42 19.11
CA ALA A 151 13.25 3.98 18.82
C ALA A 151 12.81 3.12 20.04
N ALA A 152 13.03 3.62 21.25
CA ALA A 152 12.63 2.92 22.48
C ALA A 152 11.14 3.02 22.77
N THR A 153 10.47 4.07 22.27
CA THR A 153 9.06 4.35 22.54
C THR A 153 8.19 4.19 21.31
N GLY A 154 8.70 4.47 20.11
CA GLY A 154 7.98 4.33 18.84
C GLY A 154 6.74 5.21 18.71
N TYR A 155 6.74 6.37 19.35
CA TYR A 155 5.57 7.18 19.58
C TYR A 155 5.80 8.65 19.26
N ILE A 156 4.82 9.30 18.65
CA ILE A 156 4.75 10.76 18.50
C ILE A 156 3.33 11.23 18.79
N ALA A 157 3.17 12.06 19.83
CA ALA A 157 1.89 12.65 20.23
C ALA A 157 1.48 13.81 19.30
N ASP A 158 0.22 14.26 19.44
CA ASP A 158 -0.32 15.40 18.68
C ASP A 158 0.40 16.73 18.95
N ASP A 159 1.06 16.85 20.11
CA ASP A 159 1.85 18.02 20.47
C ASP A 159 3.33 17.90 20.04
N GLY A 160 3.71 16.79 19.39
CA GLY A 160 5.08 16.49 18.99
C GLY A 160 5.92 15.81 20.05
N THR A 161 5.36 15.50 21.22
CA THR A 161 6.06 14.71 22.24
C THR A 161 6.43 13.34 21.65
N GLY A 162 7.66 12.88 21.89
CA GLY A 162 8.19 11.62 21.37
C GLY A 162 9.04 11.75 20.10
N ILE A 163 9.16 12.95 19.54
CA ILE A 163 10.13 13.21 18.45
C ILE A 163 11.55 13.09 18.99
N ASP A 164 12.39 12.29 18.32
CA ASP A 164 13.82 12.18 18.62
C ASP A 164 14.57 13.42 18.09
N PRO A 165 15.06 14.31 18.96
CA PRO A 165 15.75 15.54 18.53
C PRO A 165 17.13 15.27 17.90
N ARG A 166 17.64 14.04 17.99
CA ARG A 166 18.93 13.62 17.40
C ARG A 166 18.82 13.28 15.92
N ARG A 167 17.59 13.03 15.45
CA ARG A 167 17.30 12.70 14.05
C ARG A 167 16.99 13.96 13.25
N PRO A 168 17.36 13.99 11.96
CA PRO A 168 17.03 15.12 11.10
C PRO A 168 15.52 15.23 10.89
N VAL A 169 15.03 16.44 10.68
CA VAL A 169 13.70 16.68 10.12
C VAL A 169 13.87 16.76 8.60
N ILE A 170 13.12 15.97 7.85
CA ILE A 170 13.22 15.91 6.39
C ILE A 170 12.05 16.67 5.78
N THR A 171 12.30 17.78 5.12
CA THR A 171 11.27 18.52 4.38
C THR A 171 10.98 17.84 3.06
N LEU A 172 9.70 17.74 2.70
CA LEU A 172 9.23 17.17 1.44
C LEU A 172 8.84 18.29 0.45
N ASP A 173 9.15 18.06 -0.82
CA ASP A 173 8.75 18.94 -1.93
C ASP A 173 7.42 18.50 -2.52
N ARG A 174 6.55 19.46 -2.82
CA ARG A 174 5.23 19.20 -3.40
C ARG A 174 5.31 19.04 -4.91
N ALA A 175 4.76 17.95 -5.43
CA ALA A 175 4.53 17.73 -6.85
C ALA A 175 3.11 18.18 -7.28
N ALA A 176 2.90 18.33 -8.58
CA ALA A 176 1.62 18.82 -9.15
C ALA A 176 0.45 17.87 -8.87
N ASP A 177 0.71 16.58 -8.65
CA ASP A 177 -0.29 15.54 -8.34
C ASP A 177 -0.71 15.51 -6.86
N GLY A 178 -0.27 16.48 -6.05
CA GLY A 178 -0.57 16.55 -4.61
C GLY A 178 0.27 15.58 -3.77
N ILE A 179 1.24 14.91 -4.37
CA ILE A 179 2.19 14.07 -3.65
C ILE A 179 3.37 14.92 -3.20
N TRP A 180 3.75 14.74 -1.94
CA TRP A 180 4.94 15.33 -1.34
C TRP A 180 6.04 14.30 -1.30
N ARG A 181 7.27 14.68 -1.68
CA ARG A 181 8.41 13.76 -1.77
C ARG A 181 9.69 14.36 -1.23
N ALA A 182 10.52 13.49 -0.62
CA ALA A 182 11.92 13.75 -0.38
C ALA A 182 12.73 12.56 -0.90
N THR A 183 13.82 12.87 -1.61
CA THR A 183 14.74 11.88 -2.19
C THR A 183 16.17 12.21 -1.76
N PRO A 184 17.14 11.32 -1.93
CA PRO A 184 18.54 11.64 -1.68
C PRO A 184 19.08 12.85 -2.46
N ASP A 185 18.44 13.21 -3.56
CA ASP A 185 18.83 14.38 -4.36
C ASP A 185 18.30 15.70 -3.77
N THR A 186 17.16 15.65 -3.07
CA THR A 186 16.55 16.83 -2.42
C THR A 186 16.88 16.93 -0.92
N ALA A 187 17.25 15.82 -0.30
CA ALA A 187 17.65 15.73 1.11
C ALA A 187 18.85 14.77 1.23
N THR A 188 20.04 15.31 1.39
CA THR A 188 21.31 14.54 1.40
C THR A 188 21.40 13.58 2.58
N GLU A 189 20.68 13.82 3.66
CA GLU A 189 20.53 12.96 4.82
C GLU A 189 19.99 11.58 4.43
N LEU A 190 19.20 11.50 3.36
CA LEU A 190 18.59 10.26 2.88
C LEU A 190 19.50 9.42 1.98
N ALA A 191 20.78 9.78 1.86
CA ALA A 191 21.72 9.12 0.95
C ALA A 191 22.06 7.67 1.34
N HIS A 192 21.84 7.28 2.60
CA HIS A 192 22.14 5.96 3.12
C HIS A 192 20.91 5.37 3.80
N PHE A 193 20.31 4.36 3.16
CA PHE A 193 19.11 3.69 3.68
C PHE A 193 19.34 3.09 5.07
N GLU A 194 20.52 2.49 5.29
CA GLU A 194 20.87 1.79 6.53
C GLU A 194 20.85 2.71 7.77
N ASP A 195 21.05 4.01 7.60
CA ASP A 195 20.99 4.98 8.70
C ASP A 195 19.55 5.12 9.28
N PHE A 196 18.55 4.70 8.50
CA PHE A 196 17.14 4.82 8.85
C PHE A 196 16.42 3.47 8.99
N ALA A 197 17.05 2.36 8.65
CA ALA A 197 16.42 1.04 8.76
C ALA A 197 15.90 0.80 10.18
N GLY A 198 14.63 0.42 10.31
CA GLY A 198 13.94 0.25 11.60
C GLY A 198 13.56 1.55 12.30
N ALA A 199 13.86 2.71 11.76
CA ALA A 199 13.51 3.98 12.41
C ALA A 199 12.01 4.24 12.41
N PRO A 200 11.41 4.56 13.57
CA PRO A 200 10.02 4.99 13.65
C PRO A 200 9.87 6.42 13.14
N TYR A 201 8.81 6.69 12.36
CA TYR A 201 8.56 8.01 11.78
C TYR A 201 7.08 8.32 11.63
N MET A 202 6.78 9.62 11.51
CA MET A 202 5.49 10.15 11.07
C MET A 202 5.68 11.30 10.11
N TYR A 203 4.64 11.60 9.33
CA TYR A 203 4.54 12.85 8.60
C TYR A 203 4.02 13.95 9.52
N ARG A 204 4.76 15.05 9.62
CA ARG A 204 4.32 16.30 10.24
C ARG A 204 3.70 17.17 9.17
N ILE A 205 2.37 17.32 9.19
CA ILE A 205 1.59 17.98 8.16
C ILE A 205 1.11 19.34 8.67
N LYS A 206 1.48 20.41 8.00
CA LYS A 206 0.91 21.74 8.22
C LYS A 206 -0.33 21.90 7.36
N ARG A 207 -1.47 22.13 8.00
CA ARG A 207 -2.77 22.28 7.37
C ARG A 207 -3.05 23.73 6.99
N GLU A 208 -4.19 23.98 6.29
CA GLU A 208 -4.60 25.29 5.76
C GLU A 208 -4.81 26.36 6.82
N ASP A 209 -5.21 25.98 8.03
CA ASP A 209 -5.42 26.90 9.18
C ASP A 209 -4.13 27.18 9.96
N GLY A 210 -3.02 26.61 9.52
CA GLY A 210 -1.72 26.70 10.17
C GLY A 210 -1.51 25.70 11.32
N SER A 211 -2.51 24.89 11.67
CA SER A 211 -2.35 23.80 12.61
C SER A 211 -1.42 22.72 12.08
N VAL A 212 -0.84 21.95 13.01
CA VAL A 212 0.05 20.84 12.69
C VAL A 212 -0.59 19.53 13.13
N ALA A 213 -0.53 18.54 12.25
CA ALA A 213 -0.95 17.18 12.55
C ALA A 213 0.20 16.20 12.33
N TYR A 214 0.30 15.19 13.17
CA TYR A 214 1.19 14.07 12.99
C TYR A 214 0.40 12.90 12.43
N ARG A 215 0.87 12.35 11.30
CA ARG A 215 0.17 11.31 10.53
C ARG A 215 1.09 10.14 10.23
N THR A 216 0.58 8.94 10.44
CA THR A 216 1.25 7.72 10.04
C THR A 216 1.26 7.56 8.52
N ASP A 217 2.13 6.71 8.03
CA ASP A 217 2.23 6.39 6.60
C ASP A 217 1.28 5.25 6.24
N LEU A 218 0.25 5.54 5.44
CA LEU A 218 -0.73 4.55 5.00
C LEU A 218 -0.13 3.47 4.09
N TYR A 219 1.04 3.71 3.50
CA TYR A 219 1.77 2.74 2.68
C TYR A 219 2.90 2.03 3.45
N SER A 220 2.98 2.23 4.75
CA SER A 220 3.97 1.56 5.60
C SER A 220 3.76 0.06 5.65
N ARG A 221 4.88 -0.68 5.62
CA ARG A 221 4.90 -2.15 5.73
C ARG A 221 4.93 -2.65 7.16
N ALA A 222 5.15 -1.78 8.12
CA ALA A 222 5.15 -2.12 9.53
C ALA A 222 4.81 -0.89 10.38
N GLN A 223 4.09 -1.13 11.46
CA GLN A 223 3.78 -0.17 12.50
C GLN A 223 4.47 -0.59 13.81
N LEU A 224 4.82 0.38 14.63
CA LEU A 224 5.29 0.12 15.97
C LEU A 224 4.15 0.43 16.96
N GLY A 225 3.78 -0.55 17.78
CA GLY A 225 2.67 -0.43 18.73
C GLY A 225 1.62 -1.51 18.53
N ARG A 226 0.56 -1.48 19.32
CA ARG A 226 -0.42 -2.55 19.41
C ARG A 226 -1.67 -2.35 18.52
N GLY A 227 -1.72 -1.31 17.72
CA GLY A 227 -2.92 -0.99 16.94
C GLY A 227 -4.12 -0.52 17.76
N ASP A 228 -4.06 -0.52 19.08
CA ASP A 228 -5.16 -0.09 19.93
C ASP A 228 -5.33 1.43 19.87
N VAL A 229 -6.52 1.88 19.53
CA VAL A 229 -6.89 3.28 19.58
C VAL A 229 -6.80 3.77 21.02
N ASN A 230 -6.09 4.87 21.25
CA ASN A 230 -6.31 5.66 22.43
C ASN A 230 -7.50 6.64 22.18
N PRO A 231 -8.75 6.26 22.50
CA PRO A 231 -9.92 7.06 22.18
C PRO A 231 -9.97 8.38 22.96
N GLU A 232 -9.14 8.54 23.98
CA GLU A 232 -9.15 9.71 24.86
C GLU A 232 -8.10 10.75 24.46
N GLY A 233 -7.26 10.47 23.45
CA GLY A 233 -6.22 11.39 23.00
C GLY A 233 -5.27 11.83 24.11
N LYS A 234 -5.07 10.97 25.13
CA LYS A 234 -4.24 11.32 26.30
C LYS A 234 -2.80 11.52 25.86
N PRO A 235 -2.14 12.57 26.33
CA PRO A 235 -0.72 12.78 26.06
C PRO A 235 0.08 11.57 26.52
N TYR A 236 1.04 11.16 25.70
CA TYR A 236 2.01 10.14 26.07
C TYR A 236 2.76 10.53 27.35
N LYS A 237 2.79 9.64 28.31
CA LYS A 237 3.44 9.85 29.61
C LYS A 237 4.76 9.09 29.76
N GLY A 238 5.33 8.65 28.66
CA GLY A 238 6.62 7.97 28.64
C GLY A 238 6.55 6.47 28.94
N LYS A 239 5.39 5.83 28.87
CA LYS A 239 5.25 4.38 29.06
C LYS A 239 4.82 3.72 27.76
N PRO A 240 5.46 2.60 27.35
CA PRO A 240 5.07 1.86 26.15
C PRO A 240 3.59 1.44 26.15
N ASP A 241 3.00 1.15 27.31
CA ASP A 241 1.59 0.76 27.44
C ASP A 241 0.60 1.90 27.14
N ASP A 242 1.09 3.15 27.12
CA ASP A 242 0.30 4.32 26.73
C ASP A 242 0.31 4.51 25.18
N LEU A 243 1.04 3.65 24.45
CA LEU A 243 1.19 3.66 23.00
C LEU A 243 0.11 2.83 22.33
N ASN A 244 -1.12 3.27 22.31
CA ASN A 244 -2.17 2.52 21.69
C ASN A 244 -2.56 3.14 20.34
N GLY A 245 -2.33 2.39 19.29
CA GLY A 245 -2.81 2.49 17.92
C GLY A 245 -2.57 3.80 17.18
N VAL A 246 -3.32 4.81 17.52
CA VAL A 246 -3.39 6.09 16.80
C VAL A 246 -2.10 6.88 16.83
N VAL A 247 -1.20 6.54 17.72
CA VAL A 247 0.01 7.34 18.02
C VAL A 247 1.30 6.56 17.78
N SER A 248 1.19 5.28 17.43
CA SER A 248 2.35 4.49 17.04
C SER A 248 2.89 4.93 15.69
N CYS A 249 4.21 4.93 15.57
CA CYS A 249 4.88 5.34 14.36
C CYS A 249 4.86 4.24 13.29
N SER A 250 4.90 4.65 12.05
CA SER A 250 5.30 3.80 10.93
C SER A 250 6.79 3.52 11.00
N LEU A 251 7.22 2.35 10.50
CA LEU A 251 8.63 1.96 10.49
C LEU A 251 9.22 2.03 9.08
N VAL A 252 10.47 2.47 9.00
CA VAL A 252 11.26 2.31 7.78
C VAL A 252 11.74 0.86 7.69
N VAL A 253 11.22 0.10 6.74
CA VAL A 253 11.60 -1.30 6.55
C VAL A 253 12.15 -1.56 5.15
N ASP A 254 13.13 -2.45 5.06
CA ASP A 254 13.57 -3.01 3.80
C ASP A 254 12.61 -4.13 3.38
N ALA A 255 11.81 -3.86 2.34
CA ALA A 255 10.83 -4.83 1.88
C ALA A 255 11.47 -6.06 1.21
N GLU A 256 12.72 -5.96 0.78
CA GLU A 256 13.47 -7.00 0.07
C GLU A 256 14.22 -7.95 1.03
N LEU A 257 14.18 -7.67 2.34
CA LEU A 257 14.79 -8.50 3.37
C LEU A 257 13.75 -9.13 4.29
N VAL A 258 14.06 -10.32 4.79
CA VAL A 258 13.28 -11.08 5.78
C VAL A 258 14.17 -11.38 6.97
N GLN A 259 13.70 -11.15 8.18
CA GLN A 259 14.44 -11.53 9.38
C GLN A 259 14.46 -13.05 9.52
N ALA A 260 15.58 -13.63 9.95
CA ALA A 260 15.71 -15.05 10.22
C ALA A 260 14.73 -15.50 11.32
N GLU A 261 14.36 -16.78 11.28
CA GLU A 261 13.28 -17.36 12.11
C GLU A 261 13.57 -17.36 13.61
N SER A 262 14.84 -17.32 14.01
CA SER A 262 15.25 -17.41 15.42
C SER A 262 15.30 -16.04 16.11
N ASP A 263 14.72 -15.92 17.28
CA ASP A 263 14.83 -14.74 18.14
C ASP A 263 16.28 -14.40 18.54
N THR A 264 17.17 -15.38 18.40
CA THR A 264 18.62 -15.23 18.66
C THR A 264 19.44 -14.99 17.40
N ASP A 265 18.86 -15.25 16.22
CA ASP A 265 19.49 -15.02 14.92
C ASP A 265 18.92 -13.71 14.32
N THR A 266 19.72 -12.65 14.38
CA THR A 266 19.36 -11.31 13.84
C THR A 266 19.72 -11.15 12.38
N ARG A 267 20.09 -12.23 11.66
CA ARG A 267 20.42 -12.14 10.25
C ARG A 267 19.22 -11.76 9.41
N TRP A 268 19.49 -10.96 8.42
CA TRP A 268 18.55 -10.65 7.37
C TRP A 268 18.83 -11.54 6.16
N ILE A 269 17.80 -12.12 5.59
CA ILE A 269 17.84 -13.01 4.43
C ILE A 269 17.22 -12.25 3.27
N ASP A 270 17.88 -12.29 2.11
CA ASP A 270 17.32 -11.77 0.86
C ASP A 270 16.00 -12.48 0.51
N GLU A 271 15.02 -11.73 0.01
CA GLU A 271 13.69 -12.25 -0.28
C GLU A 271 13.72 -13.42 -1.27
N ASP A 272 14.54 -13.33 -2.34
CA ASP A 272 14.63 -14.39 -3.34
C ASP A 272 15.25 -15.68 -2.73
N GLU A 273 16.20 -15.54 -1.83
CA GLU A 273 16.77 -16.69 -1.09
C GLU A 273 15.78 -17.26 -0.09
N PHE A 274 15.02 -16.41 0.60
CA PHE A 274 13.99 -16.84 1.56
C PHE A 274 12.91 -17.69 0.90
N TRP A 275 12.42 -17.31 -0.29
CA TRP A 275 11.35 -18.00 -0.99
C TRP A 275 11.82 -19.14 -1.90
N LYS A 276 13.12 -19.39 -2.00
CA LYS A 276 13.72 -20.39 -2.91
C LYS A 276 13.13 -21.78 -2.78
N ASP A 277 12.90 -22.24 -1.55
CA ASP A 277 12.35 -23.57 -1.23
C ASP A 277 10.93 -23.45 -0.68
N GLU A 278 10.11 -22.59 -1.27
CA GLU A 278 8.76 -22.29 -0.83
C GLU A 278 7.82 -23.49 -0.93
N PHE A 279 7.92 -24.26 -2.02
CA PHE A 279 7.02 -25.38 -2.28
C PHE A 279 7.76 -26.73 -2.20
N ASP A 280 7.17 -27.69 -1.49
CA ASP A 280 7.56 -29.08 -1.54
C ASP A 280 6.85 -29.78 -2.72
N HIS A 281 7.60 -30.07 -3.79
CA HIS A 281 7.05 -30.70 -4.99
C HIS A 281 6.48 -32.12 -4.76
N SER A 282 6.76 -32.76 -3.63
CA SER A 282 6.17 -34.02 -3.23
C SER A 282 4.78 -33.89 -2.60
N ARG A 283 4.38 -32.67 -2.25
CA ARG A 283 3.07 -32.37 -1.65
C ARG A 283 2.20 -31.62 -2.67
N PRO A 284 0.97 -32.12 -2.95
CA PRO A 284 0.07 -31.44 -3.86
C PRO A 284 -0.35 -30.08 -3.27
N PHE A 285 -0.28 -29.05 -4.10
CA PHE A 285 -0.76 -27.71 -3.74
C PHE A 285 -2.08 -27.44 -4.48
N PRO A 286 -3.14 -26.95 -3.82
CA PRO A 286 -4.42 -26.75 -4.47
C PRO A 286 -4.33 -25.57 -5.46
N HIS A 287 -4.81 -25.80 -6.69
CA HIS A 287 -4.82 -24.77 -7.75
C HIS A 287 -6.20 -24.22 -8.05
N ARG A 288 -7.23 -24.82 -7.47
CA ARG A 288 -8.63 -24.47 -7.71
C ARG A 288 -9.37 -24.44 -6.39
N ILE A 289 -10.32 -23.52 -6.27
CA ILE A 289 -11.10 -23.34 -5.04
C ILE A 289 -11.95 -24.57 -4.71
N ASP A 290 -12.40 -25.31 -5.72
CA ASP A 290 -13.20 -26.54 -5.55
C ASP A 290 -12.34 -27.77 -5.10
N GLU A 291 -11.04 -27.62 -5.01
CA GLU A 291 -10.09 -28.61 -4.46
C GLU A 291 -9.70 -28.30 -3.01
N MET A 292 -10.14 -27.15 -2.48
CA MET A 292 -9.73 -26.69 -1.16
C MET A 292 -10.61 -27.24 -0.04
N VAL A 293 -9.96 -27.73 1.00
CA VAL A 293 -10.52 -27.96 2.33
C VAL A 293 -9.99 -26.82 3.20
N ILE A 294 -10.87 -25.82 3.43
CA ILE A 294 -10.49 -24.55 4.05
C ILE A 294 -10.72 -24.62 5.55
N TYR A 295 -9.74 -24.20 6.32
CA TYR A 295 -9.85 -23.95 7.76
C TYR A 295 -9.72 -22.44 8.02
N GLU A 296 -10.80 -21.84 8.53
CA GLU A 296 -10.80 -20.43 8.93
C GLU A 296 -10.12 -20.28 10.28
N LEU A 297 -9.10 -19.41 10.35
CA LEU A 297 -8.25 -19.22 11.51
C LEU A 297 -8.18 -17.77 11.96
N HIS A 298 -8.54 -17.51 13.21
CA HIS A 298 -8.21 -16.28 13.91
C HIS A 298 -6.91 -16.48 14.71
N VAL A 299 -5.83 -15.86 14.28
CA VAL A 299 -4.49 -16.04 14.89
C VAL A 299 -4.49 -15.70 16.37
N GLY A 300 -5.16 -14.59 16.77
CA GLY A 300 -5.26 -14.17 18.17
C GLY A 300 -5.92 -15.20 19.09
N SER A 301 -6.82 -16.06 18.58
CA SER A 301 -7.48 -17.10 19.36
C SER A 301 -6.57 -18.23 19.78
N LEU A 302 -5.44 -18.43 19.12
CA LEU A 302 -4.45 -19.46 19.47
C LEU A 302 -3.76 -19.20 20.81
N GLY A 303 -3.88 -17.99 21.36
CA GLY A 303 -3.46 -17.66 22.72
C GLY A 303 -4.48 -17.99 23.80
N PHE A 304 -5.57 -18.75 23.49
CA PHE A 304 -6.59 -19.10 24.47
C PHE A 304 -5.98 -19.86 25.66
N GLY A 305 -6.18 -19.31 26.86
CA GLY A 305 -5.61 -19.85 28.11
C GLY A 305 -4.22 -19.27 28.47
N GLU A 306 -3.65 -18.45 27.61
CA GLU A 306 -2.43 -17.66 27.89
C GLU A 306 -2.79 -16.23 28.27
N ASP A 307 -1.86 -15.54 28.93
CA ASP A 307 -2.02 -14.09 29.27
C ASP A 307 -1.75 -13.13 28.09
N ARG A 308 -1.80 -13.66 26.86
CA ARG A 308 -1.53 -12.91 25.62
C ARG A 308 -2.40 -13.43 24.49
N PRO A 309 -2.67 -12.63 23.46
CA PRO A 309 -3.22 -13.14 22.21
C PRO A 309 -2.23 -14.09 21.53
N GLY A 310 -2.75 -15.00 20.69
CA GLY A 310 -1.93 -15.85 19.83
C GLY A 310 -1.23 -15.04 18.75
N ASN A 311 -0.19 -15.62 18.19
CA ASN A 311 0.63 -15.03 17.13
C ASN A 311 0.99 -16.08 16.05
N PHE A 312 1.77 -15.69 15.04
CA PHE A 312 2.17 -16.61 13.97
C PHE A 312 3.08 -17.75 14.45
N ASP A 313 3.84 -17.59 15.53
CA ASP A 313 4.61 -18.70 16.12
C ASP A 313 3.68 -19.76 16.72
N ASP A 314 2.54 -19.37 17.27
CA ASP A 314 1.52 -20.33 17.73
C ASP A 314 0.81 -20.99 16.53
N ALA A 315 0.55 -20.23 15.46
CA ALA A 315 -0.02 -20.74 14.23
C ALA A 315 0.90 -21.77 13.55
N LEU A 316 2.22 -21.55 13.55
CA LEU A 316 3.19 -22.52 13.03
C LEU A 316 3.11 -23.87 13.74
N LYS A 317 2.91 -23.88 15.06
CA LYS A 317 2.77 -25.13 15.85
C LYS A 317 1.50 -25.90 15.50
N PHE A 318 0.49 -25.22 14.96
CA PHE A 318 -0.81 -25.81 14.63
C PHE A 318 -0.83 -26.45 13.23
N LEU A 319 0.13 -26.14 12.35
CA LEU A 319 0.12 -26.56 10.95
C LEU A 319 0.17 -28.09 10.76
N ASP A 320 0.93 -28.82 11.58
CA ASP A 320 1.01 -30.28 11.45
C ASP A 320 -0.34 -30.93 11.75
N HIS A 321 -1.06 -30.43 12.76
CA HIS A 321 -2.42 -30.87 13.05
C HIS A 321 -3.39 -30.61 11.89
N LEU A 322 -3.34 -29.43 11.26
CA LEU A 322 -4.16 -29.11 10.10
C LEU A 322 -3.84 -30.02 8.91
N SER A 323 -2.58 -30.28 8.67
CA SER A 323 -2.13 -31.21 7.61
C SER A 323 -2.65 -32.63 7.84
N ASP A 324 -2.59 -33.14 9.09
CA ASP A 324 -3.08 -34.46 9.46
C ASP A 324 -4.62 -34.58 9.31
N LEU A 325 -5.35 -33.48 9.47
CA LEU A 325 -6.79 -33.43 9.21
C LEU A 325 -7.14 -33.39 7.72
N GLY A 326 -6.16 -33.21 6.83
CA GLY A 326 -6.38 -33.08 5.40
C GLY A 326 -6.77 -31.67 4.97
N VAL A 327 -6.56 -30.66 5.82
CA VAL A 327 -6.71 -29.24 5.45
C VAL A 327 -5.60 -28.88 4.47
N ASN A 328 -5.97 -28.27 3.34
CA ASN A 328 -5.04 -27.81 2.31
C ASN A 328 -5.17 -26.32 1.98
N ALA A 329 -5.98 -25.60 2.74
CA ALA A 329 -6.05 -24.13 2.69
C ALA A 329 -6.36 -23.58 4.09
N VAL A 330 -5.69 -22.52 4.51
CA VAL A 330 -6.00 -21.75 5.72
C VAL A 330 -6.49 -20.38 5.28
N GLU A 331 -7.70 -20.01 5.72
CA GLU A 331 -8.26 -18.68 5.57
C GLU A 331 -8.02 -17.90 6.86
N LEU A 332 -7.21 -16.85 6.78
CA LEU A 332 -6.93 -15.99 7.92
C LEU A 332 -7.97 -14.89 8.02
N LEU A 333 -8.61 -14.74 9.17
CA LEU A 333 -9.32 -13.50 9.53
C LEU A 333 -8.36 -12.32 9.35
N PRO A 334 -8.87 -11.08 9.19
CA PRO A 334 -8.05 -9.92 8.83
C PRO A 334 -6.78 -9.80 9.65
N ILE A 335 -5.64 -9.70 8.96
CA ILE A 335 -4.30 -9.70 9.54
C ILE A 335 -3.58 -8.36 9.39
N ALA A 336 -4.21 -7.39 8.73
CA ALA A 336 -3.67 -6.03 8.65
C ALA A 336 -3.74 -5.35 10.01
N GLU A 337 -2.81 -4.40 10.25
CA GLU A 337 -2.79 -3.60 11.49
C GLU A 337 -4.16 -2.98 11.74
N ALA A 338 -4.73 -3.21 12.92
CA ALA A 338 -6.10 -2.90 13.24
C ALA A 338 -6.22 -2.19 14.59
N ASN A 339 -7.40 -1.63 14.79
CA ASN A 339 -7.80 -0.95 15.99
C ASN A 339 -8.19 -1.95 17.08
N GLY A 340 -7.24 -2.37 17.90
CA GLY A 340 -7.47 -3.27 19.04
C GLY A 340 -7.46 -4.76 18.67
N THR A 341 -7.03 -5.56 19.63
CA THR A 341 -6.86 -7.02 19.49
C THR A 341 -8.17 -7.80 19.61
N ASN A 342 -9.27 -7.15 20.00
CA ASN A 342 -10.55 -7.81 20.30
C ASN A 342 -11.57 -7.73 19.15
N THR A 343 -11.21 -7.17 18.02
CA THR A 343 -12.09 -6.91 16.89
C THR A 343 -11.97 -7.93 15.77
N TRP A 344 -11.28 -9.05 16.00
CA TRP A 344 -10.98 -10.07 14.99
C TRP A 344 -10.26 -9.54 13.75
N GLY A 345 -9.55 -8.38 13.90
CA GLY A 345 -8.89 -7.70 12.78
C GLY A 345 -9.77 -6.76 11.97
N TYR A 346 -11.05 -6.61 12.29
CA TYR A 346 -11.90 -5.59 11.66
C TYR A 346 -11.59 -4.20 12.22
N GLY A 347 -11.71 -3.17 11.38
CA GLY A 347 -11.30 -1.80 11.73
C GLY A 347 -9.81 -1.54 11.44
N ASN A 348 -9.37 -1.93 10.25
CA ASN A 348 -7.98 -1.76 9.82
C ASN A 348 -7.56 -0.30 9.78
N SER A 349 -6.39 -0.03 10.32
CA SER A 349 -5.73 1.28 10.27
C SER A 349 -4.70 1.36 9.15
N HIS A 350 -3.95 0.29 8.90
CA HIS A 350 -2.86 0.25 7.93
C HIS A 350 -2.93 -1.03 7.09
N HIS A 351 -3.43 -0.90 5.88
CA HIS A 351 -3.72 -2.04 4.99
C HIS A 351 -2.47 -2.75 4.43
N PHE A 352 -1.28 -2.18 4.59
CA PHE A 352 -0.02 -2.77 4.11
C PHE A 352 0.83 -3.37 5.23
N ALA A 353 0.53 -3.05 6.48
CA ALA A 353 1.22 -3.55 7.64
C ALA A 353 0.49 -4.77 8.20
N ILE A 354 1.25 -5.81 8.52
CA ILE A 354 0.73 -6.97 9.23
C ILE A 354 0.70 -6.66 10.71
N GLU A 355 -0.37 -7.07 11.38
CA GLU A 355 -0.64 -6.83 12.81
C GLU A 355 0.59 -7.15 13.67
N SER A 356 1.09 -6.12 14.36
CA SER A 356 2.32 -6.19 15.15
C SER A 356 2.20 -7.17 16.33
N SER A 357 1.02 -7.27 16.95
CA SER A 357 0.76 -8.21 18.05
C SER A 357 0.74 -9.67 17.59
N ALA A 358 0.44 -9.94 16.32
CA ALA A 358 0.52 -11.27 15.72
C ALA A 358 1.95 -11.66 15.31
N GLY A 359 2.93 -10.74 15.44
CA GLY A 359 4.32 -10.94 15.09
C GLY A 359 4.80 -10.18 13.85
N GLY A 360 3.90 -9.46 13.19
CA GLY A 360 4.21 -8.58 12.08
C GLY A 360 4.60 -9.31 10.79
N ARG A 361 5.17 -8.54 9.87
CA ARG A 361 5.44 -8.92 8.48
C ARG A 361 6.31 -10.18 8.35
N ASP A 362 7.43 -10.25 9.05
CA ASP A 362 8.40 -11.33 8.85
C ASP A 362 7.90 -12.66 9.42
N LYS A 363 7.23 -12.64 10.58
CA LYS A 363 6.59 -13.84 11.13
C LYS A 363 5.46 -14.36 10.23
N PHE A 364 4.72 -13.46 9.60
CA PHE A 364 3.72 -13.86 8.61
C PHE A 364 4.36 -14.51 7.37
N ARG A 365 5.48 -14.00 6.87
CA ARG A 365 6.25 -14.66 5.79
C ARG A 365 6.67 -16.08 6.15
N HIS A 366 7.21 -16.28 7.36
CA HIS A 366 7.56 -17.61 7.85
C HIS A 366 6.35 -18.55 7.91
N PHE A 367 5.20 -18.04 8.36
CA PHE A 367 3.95 -18.79 8.40
C PHE A 367 3.50 -19.21 6.99
N VAL A 368 3.45 -18.29 6.04
CA VAL A 368 3.06 -18.58 4.64
C VAL A 368 3.99 -19.61 4.03
N ARG A 369 5.33 -19.44 4.14
CA ARG A 369 6.30 -20.40 3.63
C ARG A 369 6.11 -21.78 4.25
N ALA A 370 5.88 -21.86 5.55
CA ALA A 370 5.64 -23.14 6.24
C ALA A 370 4.33 -23.81 5.80
N CYS A 371 3.28 -23.04 5.48
CA CYS A 371 2.05 -23.54 4.87
C CYS A 371 2.34 -24.12 3.48
N HIS A 372 2.99 -23.37 2.61
CA HIS A 372 3.31 -23.77 1.23
C HIS A 372 4.16 -25.04 1.18
N GLN A 373 5.16 -25.17 2.08
CA GLN A 373 5.96 -26.40 2.22
C GLN A 373 5.12 -27.62 2.63
N ARG A 374 3.94 -27.42 3.22
CA ARG A 374 2.99 -28.48 3.59
C ARG A 374 1.90 -28.73 2.56
N GLY A 375 1.93 -27.99 1.43
CA GLY A 375 0.87 -28.05 0.42
C GLY A 375 -0.42 -27.35 0.88
N ILE A 376 -0.32 -26.41 1.81
CA ILE A 376 -1.43 -25.63 2.35
C ILE A 376 -1.39 -24.23 1.72
N ALA A 377 -2.46 -23.83 1.03
CA ALA A 377 -2.64 -22.47 0.54
C ALA A 377 -3.02 -21.52 1.68
N VAL A 378 -2.64 -20.25 1.57
CA VAL A 378 -3.04 -19.21 2.50
C VAL A 378 -3.98 -18.24 1.81
N LEU A 379 -5.17 -18.07 2.38
CA LEU A 379 -6.16 -17.08 2.00
C LEU A 379 -6.18 -16.00 3.07
N VAL A 380 -6.31 -14.74 2.65
CA VAL A 380 -6.38 -13.61 3.58
C VAL A 380 -7.70 -12.89 3.38
N ASP A 381 -8.46 -12.72 4.45
CA ASP A 381 -9.63 -11.84 4.46
C ASP A 381 -9.14 -10.37 4.44
N VAL A 382 -9.51 -9.63 3.40
CA VAL A 382 -9.17 -8.22 3.24
C VAL A 382 -10.39 -7.34 3.46
N VAL A 383 -10.34 -6.51 4.49
CA VAL A 383 -11.45 -5.65 4.90
C VAL A 383 -11.23 -4.23 4.40
N TYR A 384 -11.94 -3.86 3.34
CA TYR A 384 -11.84 -2.52 2.74
C TYR A 384 -13.11 -1.68 2.95
N ASN A 385 -13.99 -2.07 3.87
CA ASN A 385 -15.26 -1.42 4.13
C ASN A 385 -15.56 -1.15 5.61
N HIS A 386 -14.64 -1.46 6.53
CA HIS A 386 -14.80 -1.18 7.95
C HIS A 386 -13.79 -0.13 8.40
N TYR A 387 -14.30 1.01 8.88
CA TYR A 387 -13.49 2.15 9.31
C TYR A 387 -14.00 2.73 10.60
N VAL A 388 -13.09 3.10 11.48
CA VAL A 388 -13.41 3.72 12.76
C VAL A 388 -13.24 5.24 12.64
N PRO A 389 -14.33 6.02 12.68
CA PRO A 389 -14.29 7.44 12.34
C PRO A 389 -13.37 8.30 13.20
N ASN A 390 -13.22 7.97 14.48
CA ASN A 390 -12.56 8.85 15.45
C ASN A 390 -11.22 8.31 15.96
N GLY A 391 -10.82 7.14 15.53
CA GLY A 391 -9.66 6.48 16.11
C GLY A 391 -8.41 6.60 15.29
N ASP A 392 -8.50 7.19 14.11
CA ASP A 392 -7.50 6.87 13.15
C ASP A 392 -6.77 8.09 12.59
N ARG A 393 -5.61 8.41 13.18
CA ARG A 393 -4.65 9.36 12.63
C ARG A 393 -4.15 8.98 11.25
N ALA A 394 -4.36 7.73 10.83
CA ALA A 394 -3.95 7.30 9.52
C ALA A 394 -4.79 7.97 8.43
N GLN A 395 -6.08 8.22 8.67
CA GLN A 395 -6.99 8.63 7.59
C GLN A 395 -7.84 9.87 7.92
N TRP A 396 -8.26 10.02 9.19
CA TRP A 396 -9.18 11.08 9.58
C TRP A 396 -8.49 12.45 9.63
N TYR A 397 -9.09 13.46 8.97
CA TYR A 397 -8.49 14.80 8.86
C TYR A 397 -7.00 14.78 8.53
N TYR A 398 -6.63 13.94 7.57
CA TYR A 398 -5.23 13.64 7.29
C TYR A 398 -4.41 14.89 7.03
N ASP A 399 -4.84 15.74 6.09
CA ASP A 399 -4.11 16.89 5.60
C ASP A 399 -4.92 18.21 5.60
N SER A 400 -6.17 18.20 6.11
CA SER A 400 -7.05 19.34 6.20
C SER A 400 -7.86 19.29 7.48
N THR A 401 -8.31 20.47 7.98
CA THR A 401 -9.25 20.58 9.10
C THR A 401 -10.70 20.70 8.62
N ARG A 402 -10.93 20.74 7.32
CA ARG A 402 -12.25 20.90 6.73
C ARG A 402 -12.81 19.54 6.31
N ASP A 403 -14.05 19.28 6.68
CA ASP A 403 -14.74 18.05 6.34
C ASP A 403 -14.79 17.80 4.83
N GLU A 404 -15.11 18.82 4.05
CA GLU A 404 -15.18 18.76 2.60
C GLU A 404 -13.84 18.43 1.92
N ASN A 405 -12.72 18.65 2.59
CA ASN A 405 -11.37 18.35 2.13
C ASN A 405 -10.84 17.02 2.64
N ASN A 406 -11.64 16.21 3.33
CA ASN A 406 -11.21 14.90 3.72
C ASN A 406 -10.91 14.04 2.48
N ILE A 407 -9.66 13.56 2.36
CA ILE A 407 -9.19 12.88 1.15
C ILE A 407 -9.54 11.39 1.12
N TYR A 408 -9.82 10.76 2.26
CA TYR A 408 -10.06 9.32 2.35
C TYR A 408 -11.53 8.92 2.50
N TYR A 409 -12.36 9.74 3.12
CA TYR A 409 -13.76 9.44 3.36
C TYR A 409 -14.71 10.24 2.46
N TRP A 410 -15.84 9.64 2.13
CA TRP A 410 -16.88 10.30 1.34
C TRP A 410 -17.58 11.38 2.17
N TYR A 411 -17.49 12.61 1.71
CA TYR A 411 -18.19 13.77 2.27
C TYR A 411 -18.99 14.47 1.19
N GLU A 412 -20.30 14.58 1.36
CA GLU A 412 -21.17 15.24 0.38
C GLU A 412 -21.43 16.71 0.70
N GLY A 413 -21.54 17.06 1.96
CA GLY A 413 -21.70 18.45 2.41
C GLY A 413 -23.02 19.13 2.03
N ASN A 414 -23.78 18.56 1.11
CA ASN A 414 -25.03 19.10 0.59
C ASN A 414 -26.17 18.10 0.81
N PRO A 415 -27.27 18.50 1.52
CA PRO A 415 -28.39 17.61 1.81
C PRO A 415 -29.09 17.04 0.57
N SER A 416 -28.97 17.69 -0.60
CA SER A 416 -29.54 17.19 -1.85
C SER A 416 -28.69 16.09 -2.51
N ASP A 417 -27.44 15.94 -2.09
CA ASP A 417 -26.52 14.97 -2.66
C ASP A 417 -26.74 13.62 -1.97
N TYR A 418 -26.99 12.60 -2.75
CA TYR A 418 -27.10 11.25 -2.26
C TYR A 418 -25.70 10.75 -1.86
N PRO A 419 -25.56 9.90 -0.82
CA PRO A 419 -26.68 9.19 -0.16
C PRO A 419 -27.14 9.81 1.17
N GLN A 420 -26.53 10.87 1.65
CA GLN A 420 -26.87 11.50 2.93
C GLN A 420 -27.89 12.62 2.75
N PRO A 421 -29.15 12.44 3.21
CA PRO A 421 -30.19 13.49 3.09
C PRO A 421 -29.83 14.80 3.78
N ASP A 422 -29.02 14.71 4.83
CA ASP A 422 -28.58 15.84 5.64
C ASP A 422 -27.21 16.39 5.24
N GLY A 423 -26.57 15.76 4.23
CA GLY A 423 -25.16 16.00 3.88
C GLY A 423 -24.19 15.37 4.88
N GLY A 424 -22.91 15.69 4.74
CA GLY A 424 -21.86 15.19 5.63
C GLY A 424 -21.19 13.91 5.18
N TYR A 425 -20.63 13.16 6.12
CA TYR A 425 -19.96 11.88 5.84
C TYR A 425 -20.97 10.75 5.63
N LEU A 426 -20.72 9.93 4.62
CA LEU A 426 -21.47 8.69 4.45
C LEU A 426 -21.07 7.70 5.55
N ASP A 427 -21.93 7.51 6.51
CA ASP A 427 -21.80 6.57 7.61
C ASP A 427 -22.75 5.38 7.40
N ASN A 428 -22.16 4.21 7.26
CA ASN A 428 -22.87 2.96 7.36
C ASN A 428 -22.72 2.47 8.82
N LEU A 429 -23.77 2.58 9.58
CA LEU A 429 -23.81 2.30 11.04
C LEU A 429 -23.13 0.97 11.46
N SER A 430 -22.96 0.03 10.56
CA SER A 430 -22.28 -1.25 10.83
C SER A 430 -20.82 -1.28 10.49
N THR A 431 -20.34 -0.40 9.56
CA THR A 431 -18.98 -0.46 9.00
C THR A 431 -18.23 0.87 9.10
N GLY A 432 -18.83 1.89 9.68
CA GLY A 432 -18.26 3.23 9.80
C GLY A 432 -18.31 4.03 8.49
N TYR A 433 -17.42 4.98 8.33
CA TYR A 433 -17.42 5.87 7.17
C TYR A 433 -17.02 5.17 5.87
N ALA A 434 -17.67 5.56 4.77
CA ALA A 434 -17.36 5.02 3.45
C ALA A 434 -16.12 5.71 2.85
N PRO A 435 -15.15 4.95 2.33
CA PRO A 435 -14.04 5.51 1.59
C PRO A 435 -14.49 6.22 0.30
N ARG A 436 -13.75 7.22 -0.11
CA ARG A 436 -13.98 7.96 -1.36
C ARG A 436 -13.57 7.14 -2.60
N PHE A 437 -14.21 6.03 -2.85
CA PHE A 437 -13.86 5.14 -3.97
C PHE A 437 -14.00 5.77 -5.36
N HIS A 438 -14.68 6.91 -5.50
CA HIS A 438 -14.67 7.68 -6.75
C HIS A 438 -13.33 8.41 -6.99
N ASP A 439 -12.51 8.59 -5.97
CA ASP A 439 -11.16 9.14 -6.09
C ASP A 439 -10.16 8.04 -6.51
N GLU A 440 -9.33 8.33 -7.53
CA GLU A 440 -8.34 7.37 -8.01
C GLU A 440 -7.31 7.02 -6.94
N MET A 441 -6.85 7.98 -6.17
CA MET A 441 -5.81 7.74 -5.15
C MET A 441 -6.33 6.83 -4.04
N VAL A 442 -7.61 6.96 -3.67
CA VAL A 442 -8.25 6.07 -2.69
C VAL A 442 -8.42 4.66 -3.24
N ARG A 443 -8.92 4.51 -4.49
CA ARG A 443 -8.97 3.18 -5.12
C ARG A 443 -7.58 2.55 -5.22
N LYS A 444 -6.56 3.35 -5.59
CA LYS A 444 -5.17 2.88 -5.68
C LYS A 444 -4.59 2.46 -4.33
N LEU A 445 -5.03 3.05 -3.21
CA LEU A 445 -4.65 2.60 -1.88
C LEU A 445 -5.02 1.12 -1.70
N PHE A 446 -6.28 0.75 -1.94
CA PHE A 446 -6.77 -0.61 -1.75
C PHE A 446 -6.25 -1.60 -2.80
N ILE A 447 -6.21 -1.20 -4.08
CA ILE A 447 -5.59 -2.03 -5.14
C ILE A 447 -4.12 -2.31 -4.82
N SER A 448 -3.40 -1.28 -4.37
CA SER A 448 -1.99 -1.42 -3.99
C SER A 448 -1.80 -2.31 -2.76
N SER A 449 -2.71 -2.24 -1.77
CA SER A 449 -2.69 -3.12 -0.61
C SER A 449 -2.87 -4.58 -1.02
N ALA A 450 -3.89 -4.89 -1.82
CA ALA A 450 -4.11 -6.24 -2.33
C ALA A 450 -2.91 -6.75 -3.15
N ALA A 451 -2.36 -5.90 -4.02
CA ALA A 451 -1.17 -6.23 -4.78
C ALA A 451 0.04 -6.49 -3.89
N ALA A 452 0.22 -5.69 -2.82
CA ALA A 452 1.32 -5.87 -1.87
C ALA A 452 1.22 -7.19 -1.12
N LEU A 453 0.03 -7.59 -0.70
CA LEU A 453 -0.18 -8.90 -0.04
C LEU A 453 0.27 -10.05 -0.94
N VAL A 454 -0.11 -10.04 -2.21
CA VAL A 454 0.30 -11.07 -3.18
C VAL A 454 1.79 -11.01 -3.52
N ILE A 455 2.40 -9.81 -3.55
CA ILE A 455 3.80 -9.65 -3.94
C ILE A 455 4.75 -9.92 -2.79
N ASP A 456 4.43 -9.41 -1.60
CA ASP A 456 5.33 -9.47 -0.44
C ASP A 456 5.22 -10.83 0.30
N PHE A 457 4.10 -11.58 0.11
CA PHE A 457 3.81 -12.79 0.89
C PHE A 457 3.48 -14.04 0.05
N HIS A 458 3.43 -13.90 -1.30
CA HIS A 458 3.11 -15.00 -2.21
C HIS A 458 1.72 -15.58 -1.95
#